data_22ec7a0ddd46a467eb987e152b42573a
#
_entry.id   22ec7a0ddd46a467eb987e152b42573a
#
_cell.length_a   1.000
_cell.length_b   1.000
_cell.length_c   1.000
_cell.angle_alpha   90.00
_cell.angle_beta   90.00
_cell.angle_gamma   90.00
#
_symmetry.space_group_name_H-M   'P 1'
#
loop_
_entity.id
_entity.type
_entity.pdbx_description
1 polymer ?
#
loop_
_entity_poly.entity_id
_entity_poly.type
_entity_poly.pdbx_seq_one_letter_code
_entity_poly.pdbx_strand_id
1 'polypeptide(L)'
;MKLRLLIVFILIVSCSATDANEEVVVDTTQQTTTSTIAGSDTTTTTEAVISYEFDIERMSPLTGKEIPPELWLNRPKRVVAFKIDNNINARPQSGLQEADSVFEILVEGGMTRFLALFLDNTSKYLGPIRSARPTDPTVIRPYDGTLVVSGATDGLIPAIRQLGVPVLEEVNAPAMFRIGSRKAPHNLYADTELVRDVIDSKGYKFLQPGPQPLYPFGFDQNNWSAGANKITIQYSDFTTVIWKKDGDRYSRFIIDAYSSEKDAVAHNFISQDGNYTDILSTETIVVIQGALYKDKATTLPSILTVGIGDLYIFNDGKYVQ
;
A
#
# COMPACT_ATOMS: atom_id res chain seq x y z
N MET A 1 6.63 -21.59 10.99
CA MET A 1 5.74 -20.49 10.55
C MET A 1 6.59 -19.60 9.66
N LYS A 2 6.38 -19.60 8.33
CA LYS A 2 7.18 -18.75 7.42
C LYS A 2 6.76 -17.30 7.64
N LEU A 3 7.68 -16.50 8.14
CA LEU A 3 7.49 -15.05 8.34
C LEU A 3 7.29 -14.41 6.97
N ARG A 4 6.11 -13.87 6.69
CA ARG A 4 5.81 -13.16 5.43
C ARG A 4 6.12 -11.68 5.63
N LEU A 5 6.86 -11.09 4.71
CA LEU A 5 7.15 -9.65 4.69
C LEU A 5 5.97 -8.93 4.06
N LEU A 6 5.39 -8.00 4.79
CA LEU A 6 4.49 -6.99 4.25
C LEU A 6 5.27 -5.67 4.20
N ILE A 7 5.48 -5.11 3.01
CA ILE A 7 5.98 -3.75 2.83
C ILE A 7 4.76 -2.85 2.69
N VAL A 8 4.61 -1.89 3.59
CA VAL A 8 3.53 -0.90 3.54
C VAL A 8 4.06 0.38 2.94
N PHE A 9 3.55 0.76 1.77
CA PHE A 9 3.77 2.06 1.18
C PHE A 9 2.61 2.99 1.55
N ILE A 10 2.96 4.15 2.04
CA ILE A 10 1.98 5.12 2.55
C ILE A 10 2.14 6.40 1.74
N LEU A 11 1.10 6.80 1.03
CA LEU A 11 1.05 8.07 0.30
C LEU A 11 0.34 9.12 1.16
N ILE A 12 1.05 10.17 1.56
CA ILE A 12 0.57 11.19 2.51
C ILE A 12 0.83 12.60 1.98
N VAL A 13 0.06 13.54 2.51
CA VAL A 13 0.09 14.97 2.18
C VAL A 13 0.69 15.77 3.33
N SER A 14 1.80 16.50 3.07
CA SER A 14 2.46 17.57 3.87
C SER A 14 2.94 17.31 5.31
N CYS A 15 4.13 17.84 5.66
CA CYS A 15 4.91 17.58 6.86
C CYS A 15 5.16 18.82 7.72
N SER A 16 5.28 18.62 9.05
CA SER A 16 6.18 19.40 9.90
C SER A 16 6.82 18.46 10.92
N ALA A 17 8.16 18.50 11.01
CA ALA A 17 8.93 17.75 11.99
C ALA A 17 9.21 18.63 13.22
N THR A 18 8.98 18.13 14.41
CA THR A 18 9.44 18.74 15.68
C THR A 18 10.25 17.73 16.49
N ASP A 19 11.33 18.26 17.09
CA ASP A 19 12.42 17.56 17.73
C ASP A 19 12.09 16.65 18.93
N ALA A 20 12.88 15.59 18.98
CA ALA A 20 13.42 14.83 20.10
C ALA A 20 12.46 14.13 21.07
N ASN A 21 12.43 12.86 20.95
CA ASN A 21 12.43 11.70 21.85
C ASN A 21 11.54 10.57 21.35
N GLU A 22 12.14 9.56 20.72
CA GLU A 22 11.56 8.23 20.43
C GLU A 22 10.27 8.20 19.56
N GLU A 23 9.74 9.32 19.09
CA GLU A 23 8.55 9.40 18.27
C GLU A 23 8.81 10.19 16.99
N VAL A 24 8.53 9.60 15.82
CA VAL A 24 8.49 10.30 14.53
C VAL A 24 7.04 10.59 14.19
N VAL A 25 6.68 11.88 14.14
CA VAL A 25 5.34 12.33 13.77
C VAL A 25 5.37 12.86 12.34
N VAL A 26 4.59 12.26 11.47
CA VAL A 26 4.37 12.75 10.10
C VAL A 26 3.00 13.41 10.05
N ASP A 27 2.97 14.74 10.08
CA ASP A 27 1.74 15.55 10.02
C ASP A 27 1.37 15.82 8.55
N THR A 28 0.12 15.57 8.20
CA THR A 28 -0.40 15.69 6.83
C THR A 28 -1.33 16.90 6.64
N THR A 29 -1.44 17.82 7.61
CA THR A 29 -2.29 18.99 7.50
C THR A 29 -1.74 20.02 6.50
N GLN A 30 -2.60 20.53 5.63
CA GLN A 30 -2.25 21.42 4.51
C GLN A 30 -1.68 22.77 4.97
N GLN A 31 -0.49 23.12 4.50
CA GLN A 31 -0.06 24.51 4.33
C GLN A 31 0.26 24.79 2.85
N THR A 32 -0.46 25.75 2.27
CA THR A 32 -0.17 26.29 0.93
C THR A 32 1.02 27.24 1.06
N THR A 33 2.21 26.80 0.68
CA THR A 33 3.37 27.70 0.56
C THR A 33 3.74 27.93 -0.89
N THR A 34 3.68 29.19 -1.30
CA THR A 34 4.22 29.67 -2.57
C THR A 34 5.73 29.79 -2.42
N SER A 35 6.52 28.91 -3.05
CA SER A 35 7.98 29.00 -3.02
C SER A 35 8.50 29.78 -4.23
N THR A 36 9.21 30.88 -3.95
CA THR A 36 10.01 31.63 -4.90
C THR A 36 11.37 30.95 -5.02
N ILE A 37 11.76 30.54 -6.24
CA ILE A 37 13.06 29.90 -6.50
C ILE A 37 14.13 30.98 -6.51
N ALA A 38 15.05 30.95 -5.55
CA ALA A 38 16.35 31.63 -5.62
C ALA A 38 17.44 30.60 -5.91
N GLY A 39 18.23 30.85 -6.93
CA GLY A 39 19.28 29.95 -7.37
C GLY A 39 20.38 29.72 -6.33
N SER A 40 20.88 28.52 -6.26
CA SER A 40 22.02 28.14 -5.43
C SER A 40 22.97 27.23 -6.17
N ASP A 41 24.24 27.45 -5.94
CA ASP A 41 25.43 26.84 -6.52
C ASP A 41 25.47 25.31 -6.40
N THR A 42 25.84 24.68 -7.52
CA THR A 42 25.98 23.23 -7.65
C THR A 42 27.30 22.77 -7.03
N THR A 43 27.28 22.19 -5.85
CA THR A 43 28.36 21.35 -5.35
C THR A 43 28.08 19.92 -5.74
N THR A 44 28.77 19.38 -6.73
CA THR A 44 28.64 18.00 -7.16
C THR A 44 29.36 17.09 -6.16
N THR A 45 28.65 16.55 -5.19
CA THR A 45 29.13 15.44 -4.37
C THR A 45 28.86 14.16 -5.15
N THR A 46 29.89 13.52 -5.64
CA THR A 46 29.78 12.18 -6.26
C THR A 46 29.59 11.17 -5.14
N GLU A 47 28.37 10.87 -4.77
CA GLU A 47 28.05 9.73 -3.93
C GLU A 47 28.35 8.45 -4.74
N ALA A 48 29.04 7.50 -4.09
CA ALA A 48 29.26 6.18 -4.66
C ALA A 48 27.89 5.52 -4.89
N VAL A 49 27.48 5.40 -6.14
CA VAL A 49 26.31 4.62 -6.53
C VAL A 49 26.62 3.17 -6.20
N ILE A 50 26.10 2.67 -5.09
CA ILE A 50 26.11 1.23 -4.82
C ILE A 50 25.16 0.63 -5.86
N SER A 51 25.71 0.01 -6.91
CA SER A 51 24.92 -0.72 -7.88
C SER A 51 24.44 -2.01 -7.22
N TYR A 52 23.21 -2.00 -6.75
CA TYR A 52 22.53 -3.22 -6.32
C TYR A 52 22.06 -3.97 -7.57
N GLU A 53 22.62 -5.14 -7.82
CA GLU A 53 22.18 -6.00 -8.92
C GLU A 53 20.94 -6.78 -8.48
N PHE A 54 19.79 -6.37 -9.01
CA PHE A 54 18.51 -7.03 -8.74
C PHE A 54 18.28 -8.18 -9.71
N ASP A 55 18.28 -9.40 -9.18
CA ASP A 55 17.94 -10.61 -9.96
C ASP A 55 16.43 -10.83 -9.98
N ILE A 56 15.77 -10.35 -11.04
CA ILE A 56 14.31 -10.46 -11.19
C ILE A 56 13.80 -11.89 -11.28
N GLU A 57 14.62 -12.85 -11.64
CA GLU A 57 14.23 -14.26 -11.73
C GLU A 57 14.18 -14.90 -10.34
N ARG A 58 15.00 -14.45 -9.43
CA ARG A 58 15.17 -15.01 -8.09
C ARG A 58 14.65 -14.15 -6.97
N MET A 59 14.44 -12.86 -7.23
CA MET A 59 14.01 -11.90 -6.22
C MET A 59 12.64 -11.32 -6.55
N SER A 60 11.86 -11.02 -5.51
CA SER A 60 10.57 -10.37 -5.65
C SER A 60 10.74 -8.86 -5.93
N PRO A 61 10.18 -8.33 -7.01
CA PRO A 61 10.21 -6.89 -7.28
C PRO A 61 9.33 -6.07 -6.33
N LEU A 62 8.50 -6.72 -5.52
CA LEU A 62 7.66 -6.08 -4.52
C LEU A 62 8.30 -6.05 -3.13
N THR A 63 9.15 -7.03 -2.80
CA THR A 63 9.71 -7.19 -1.45
C THR A 63 11.23 -7.15 -1.39
N GLY A 64 11.92 -7.31 -2.53
CA GLY A 64 13.38 -7.46 -2.57
C GLY A 64 13.90 -8.76 -1.96
N LYS A 65 13.05 -9.68 -1.55
CA LYS A 65 13.45 -10.98 -0.96
C LYS A 65 13.59 -12.05 -2.03
N GLU A 66 14.47 -13.00 -1.76
CA GLU A 66 14.56 -14.21 -2.57
C GLU A 66 13.23 -14.97 -2.54
N ILE A 67 12.80 -15.44 -3.68
CA ILE A 67 11.65 -16.33 -3.83
C ILE A 67 12.12 -17.78 -3.81
N PRO A 68 11.28 -18.71 -3.28
CA PRO A 68 11.63 -20.12 -3.26
C PRO A 68 11.96 -20.67 -4.67
N PRO A 69 13.02 -21.48 -4.84
CA PRO A 69 13.43 -22.01 -6.15
C PRO A 69 12.33 -22.75 -6.91
N GLU A 70 11.41 -23.41 -6.18
CA GLU A 70 10.27 -24.11 -6.74
C GLU A 70 9.28 -23.20 -7.49
N LEU A 71 9.31 -21.89 -7.21
CA LEU A 71 8.44 -20.90 -7.86
C LEU A 71 9.08 -20.26 -9.10
N TRP A 72 10.39 -20.38 -9.32
CA TRP A 72 11.07 -19.63 -10.40
C TRP A 72 10.50 -19.92 -11.80
N LEU A 73 10.18 -21.17 -12.11
CA LEU A 73 9.67 -21.56 -13.43
C LEU A 73 8.18 -21.23 -13.60
N ASN A 74 7.41 -21.25 -12.53
CA ASN A 74 5.95 -21.09 -12.56
C ASN A 74 5.48 -19.77 -11.90
N ARG A 75 6.39 -18.84 -11.71
CA ARG A 75 6.10 -17.56 -11.07
C ARG A 75 5.06 -16.79 -11.86
N PRO A 76 4.04 -16.21 -11.19
CA PRO A 76 3.14 -15.26 -11.82
C PRO A 76 3.91 -14.07 -12.41
N LYS A 77 3.57 -13.68 -13.64
CA LYS A 77 4.26 -12.60 -14.34
C LYS A 77 3.62 -11.25 -14.16
N ARG A 78 2.51 -11.17 -13.42
CA ARG A 78 1.72 -9.95 -13.26
C ARG A 78 1.33 -9.72 -11.82
N VAL A 79 1.49 -8.49 -11.38
CA VAL A 79 0.96 -8.03 -10.10
C VAL A 79 -0.56 -7.95 -10.21
N VAL A 80 -1.24 -8.45 -9.19
CA VAL A 80 -2.67 -8.24 -9.02
C VAL A 80 -2.88 -7.39 -7.77
N ALA A 81 -3.49 -6.22 -7.95
CA ALA A 81 -3.73 -5.25 -6.88
C ALA A 81 -5.21 -5.23 -6.51
N PHE A 82 -5.52 -5.51 -5.26
CA PHE A 82 -6.89 -5.53 -4.73
C PHE A 82 -7.16 -4.29 -3.91
N LYS A 83 -8.24 -3.57 -4.24
CA LYS A 83 -8.69 -2.43 -3.42
C LYS A 83 -9.43 -2.93 -2.21
N ILE A 84 -8.90 -2.70 -1.01
CA ILE A 84 -9.44 -3.21 0.25
C ILE A 84 -10.03 -2.07 1.07
N ASP A 85 -11.21 -2.30 1.61
CA ASP A 85 -11.91 -1.36 2.49
C ASP A 85 -11.20 -1.22 3.83
N ASN A 86 -11.17 0.01 4.36
CA ASN A 86 -10.68 0.30 5.71
C ASN A 86 -11.69 1.06 6.57
N ASN A 87 -12.96 1.06 6.18
CA ASN A 87 -14.03 1.56 7.03
C ASN A 87 -14.11 0.73 8.33
N ILE A 88 -14.53 1.35 9.42
CA ILE A 88 -14.67 0.66 10.72
C ILE A 88 -15.53 -0.63 10.62
N ASN A 89 -16.58 -0.64 9.77
CA ASN A 89 -17.43 -1.81 9.55
C ASN A 89 -16.78 -2.90 8.68
N ALA A 90 -15.63 -2.60 8.07
CA ALA A 90 -14.85 -3.56 7.29
C ALA A 90 -13.76 -4.24 8.11
N ARG A 91 -13.52 -3.79 9.32
CA ARG A 91 -12.47 -4.33 10.21
C ARG A 91 -13.04 -5.43 11.12
N PRO A 92 -12.24 -6.42 11.47
CA PRO A 92 -10.90 -6.72 10.95
C PRO A 92 -10.98 -7.23 9.49
N GLN A 93 -9.99 -6.90 8.68
CA GLN A 93 -9.85 -7.42 7.31
C GLN A 93 -9.24 -8.82 7.34
N SER A 94 -9.31 -9.52 6.21
CA SER A 94 -8.60 -10.79 6.01
C SER A 94 -7.68 -10.68 4.79
N GLY A 95 -6.59 -11.41 4.78
CA GLY A 95 -5.70 -11.52 3.63
C GLY A 95 -4.68 -10.40 3.45
N LEU A 96 -4.76 -9.30 4.20
CA LEU A 96 -3.79 -8.21 4.10
C LEU A 96 -2.38 -8.64 4.53
N GLN A 97 -2.27 -9.47 5.55
CA GLN A 97 -0.98 -9.95 6.07
C GLN A 97 -0.28 -10.90 5.10
N GLU A 98 -1.00 -11.47 4.15
CA GLU A 98 -0.48 -12.34 3.08
C GLU A 98 0.01 -11.55 1.85
N ALA A 99 -0.36 -10.28 1.69
CA ALA A 99 0.06 -9.46 0.56
C ALA A 99 1.59 -9.29 0.50
N ASP A 100 2.15 -9.21 -0.71
CA ASP A 100 3.57 -8.91 -0.92
C ASP A 100 3.90 -7.46 -0.55
N SER A 101 2.97 -6.54 -0.86
CA SER A 101 3.08 -5.13 -0.54
C SER A 101 1.69 -4.52 -0.37
N VAL A 102 1.57 -3.48 0.46
CA VAL A 102 0.30 -2.77 0.68
C VAL A 102 0.54 -1.27 0.63
N PHE A 103 -0.23 -0.58 -0.20
CA PHE A 103 -0.34 0.88 -0.15
C PHE A 103 -1.55 1.27 0.67
N GLU A 104 -1.39 2.17 1.61
CA GLU A 104 -2.49 2.81 2.33
C GLU A 104 -2.68 4.23 1.79
N ILE A 105 -3.86 4.54 1.28
CA ILE A 105 -4.15 5.73 0.51
C ILE A 105 -5.35 6.45 1.11
N LEU A 106 -5.20 7.76 1.35
CA LEU A 106 -6.30 8.63 1.78
C LEU A 106 -7.39 8.68 0.70
N VAL A 107 -8.64 8.55 1.15
CA VAL A 107 -9.84 8.60 0.30
C VAL A 107 -10.85 9.61 0.88
N GLU A 108 -12.06 9.64 0.34
CA GLU A 108 -13.12 10.52 0.81
C GLU A 108 -13.47 10.31 2.29
N GLY A 109 -13.98 11.34 2.93
CA GLY A 109 -14.37 11.33 4.34
C GLY A 109 -13.20 11.27 5.33
N GLY A 110 -11.98 11.56 4.88
CA GLY A 110 -10.79 11.49 5.72
C GLY A 110 -10.39 10.07 6.11
N MET A 111 -11.00 9.05 5.50
CA MET A 111 -10.67 7.64 5.68
C MET A 111 -9.51 7.22 4.77
N THR A 112 -8.92 6.06 5.04
CA THR A 112 -7.99 5.42 4.12
C THR A 112 -8.59 4.16 3.49
N ARG A 113 -7.99 3.70 2.38
CA ARG A 113 -8.18 2.35 1.82
C ARG A 113 -6.84 1.75 1.51
N PHE A 114 -6.79 0.42 1.51
CA PHE A 114 -5.59 -0.28 1.10
C PHE A 114 -5.66 -0.67 -0.38
N LEU A 115 -4.50 -0.72 -1.01
CA LEU A 115 -4.25 -1.38 -2.27
C LEU A 115 -3.24 -2.49 -2.00
N ALA A 116 -3.73 -3.72 -1.89
CA ALA A 116 -2.94 -4.90 -1.56
C ALA A 116 -2.43 -5.56 -2.84
N LEU A 117 -1.12 -5.69 -2.99
CA LEU A 117 -0.44 -6.21 -4.16
C LEU A 117 -0.01 -7.66 -3.91
N PHE A 118 -0.35 -8.51 -4.86
CA PHE A 118 -0.01 -9.93 -4.85
C PHE A 118 0.75 -10.29 -6.13
N LEU A 119 1.90 -10.91 -6.00
CA LEU A 119 2.72 -11.47 -7.07
C LEU A 119 3.19 -12.87 -6.69
N ASP A 120 3.94 -12.97 -5.60
CA ASP A 120 4.59 -14.20 -5.14
C ASP A 120 3.78 -14.91 -4.05
N ASN A 121 2.96 -14.18 -3.32
CA ASN A 121 2.05 -14.71 -2.29
C ASN A 121 0.61 -14.81 -2.79
N THR A 122 -0.21 -15.55 -2.03
CA THR A 122 -1.64 -15.76 -2.32
C THR A 122 -2.47 -15.68 -1.04
N SER A 123 -3.75 -15.39 -1.19
CA SER A 123 -4.74 -15.46 -0.12
C SER A 123 -6.04 -16.05 -0.65
N LYS A 124 -6.59 -17.02 0.05
CA LYS A 124 -7.89 -17.63 -0.29
C LYS A 124 -9.08 -16.83 0.22
N TYR A 125 -8.82 -15.85 1.09
CA TYR A 125 -9.87 -15.10 1.78
C TYR A 125 -9.45 -13.64 1.99
N LEU A 126 -9.29 -12.90 0.88
CA LEU A 126 -8.88 -11.51 0.87
C LEU A 126 -10.07 -10.57 0.84
N GLY A 127 -10.16 -9.65 1.78
CA GLY A 127 -11.22 -8.65 1.76
C GLY A 127 -11.42 -7.87 3.06
N PRO A 128 -12.45 -6.99 3.07
CA PRO A 128 -13.47 -6.77 2.02
C PRO A 128 -12.94 -5.95 0.84
N ILE A 129 -13.28 -6.38 -0.38
CA ILE A 129 -12.95 -5.66 -1.63
C ILE A 129 -13.84 -4.43 -1.78
N ARG A 130 -13.27 -3.33 -2.29
CA ARG A 130 -13.95 -2.04 -2.38
C ARG A 130 -13.74 -1.34 -3.74
N SER A 131 -14.42 -0.21 -3.91
CA SER A 131 -14.41 0.57 -5.15
C SER A 131 -13.09 1.29 -5.40
N ALA A 132 -12.69 1.39 -6.67
CA ALA A 132 -11.53 2.14 -7.12
C ALA A 132 -11.59 3.63 -6.76
N ARG A 133 -10.41 4.24 -6.71
CA ARG A 133 -10.22 5.69 -6.52
C ARG A 133 -9.23 6.24 -7.55
N PRO A 134 -9.27 7.55 -7.85
CA PRO A 134 -8.45 8.14 -8.91
C PRO A 134 -6.93 7.95 -8.73
N THR A 135 -6.45 7.79 -7.51
CA THR A 135 -5.02 7.51 -7.22
C THR A 135 -4.60 6.08 -7.59
N ASP A 136 -5.51 5.10 -7.59
CA ASP A 136 -5.15 3.69 -7.75
C ASP A 136 -4.37 3.38 -9.03
N PRO A 137 -4.77 3.89 -10.22
CA PRO A 137 -4.04 3.60 -11.46
C PRO A 137 -2.61 4.15 -11.46
N THR A 138 -2.34 5.26 -10.78
CA THR A 138 -1.00 5.85 -10.73
C THR A 138 -0.05 5.02 -9.87
N VAL A 139 -0.57 4.31 -8.87
CA VAL A 139 0.18 3.40 -8.02
C VAL A 139 0.45 2.06 -8.71
N ILE A 140 -0.56 1.50 -9.41
CA ILE A 140 -0.43 0.15 -9.99
C ILE A 140 0.22 0.12 -11.39
N ARG A 141 0.11 1.20 -12.16
CA ARG A 141 0.65 1.28 -13.51
C ARG A 141 2.16 0.99 -13.58
N PRO A 142 3.02 1.51 -12.68
CA PRO A 142 4.45 1.19 -12.71
C PRO A 142 4.77 -0.30 -12.56
N TYR A 143 3.89 -1.07 -11.90
CA TYR A 143 4.03 -2.51 -11.76
C TYR A 143 3.44 -3.30 -12.95
N ASP A 144 2.86 -2.62 -13.94
CA ASP A 144 2.14 -3.21 -15.06
C ASP A 144 1.11 -4.26 -14.60
N GLY A 145 0.40 -3.94 -13.51
CA GLY A 145 -0.51 -4.84 -12.82
C GLY A 145 -1.96 -4.68 -13.22
N THR A 146 -2.80 -5.60 -12.77
CA THR A 146 -4.27 -5.55 -12.90
C THR A 146 -4.89 -5.06 -11.60
N LEU A 147 -5.81 -4.10 -11.69
CA LEU A 147 -6.57 -3.59 -10.55
C LEU A 147 -7.87 -4.39 -10.39
N VAL A 148 -8.11 -4.92 -9.18
CA VAL A 148 -9.33 -5.67 -8.81
C VAL A 148 -10.16 -4.87 -7.82
N VAL A 149 -11.44 -4.63 -8.16
CA VAL A 149 -12.34 -3.73 -7.43
C VAL A 149 -13.76 -4.26 -7.37
N SER A 150 -14.58 -3.76 -6.46
CA SER A 150 -16.03 -4.00 -6.43
C SER A 150 -16.82 -3.07 -7.37
N GLY A 151 -16.16 -2.19 -8.09
CA GLY A 151 -16.72 -1.13 -8.92
C GLY A 151 -16.02 0.20 -8.71
N ALA A 152 -16.62 1.29 -9.17
CA ALA A 152 -16.15 2.66 -8.98
C ALA A 152 -17.28 3.67 -9.17
N THR A 153 -16.98 4.96 -8.98
CA THR A 153 -17.83 6.06 -9.45
C THR A 153 -17.91 6.05 -10.97
N ASP A 154 -19.06 6.47 -11.53
CA ASP A 154 -19.30 6.49 -12.96
C ASP A 154 -18.15 7.16 -13.75
N GLY A 155 -17.76 6.52 -14.84
CA GLY A 155 -16.69 6.99 -15.73
C GLY A 155 -15.26 6.68 -15.25
N LEU A 156 -15.03 6.34 -14.00
CA LEU A 156 -13.67 6.12 -13.48
C LEU A 156 -13.01 4.85 -14.05
N ILE A 157 -13.72 3.72 -14.13
CA ILE A 157 -13.14 2.48 -14.67
C ILE A 157 -12.73 2.61 -16.14
N PRO A 158 -13.55 3.18 -17.03
CA PRO A 158 -13.09 3.51 -18.39
C PRO A 158 -11.85 4.39 -18.42
N ALA A 159 -11.78 5.42 -17.57
CA ALA A 159 -10.62 6.31 -17.48
C ALA A 159 -9.36 5.55 -17.03
N ILE A 160 -9.46 4.66 -16.03
CA ILE A 160 -8.35 3.82 -15.58
C ILE A 160 -7.84 2.93 -16.73
N ARG A 161 -8.75 2.31 -17.48
CA ARG A 161 -8.40 1.46 -18.63
C ARG A 161 -7.70 2.27 -19.75
N GLN A 162 -8.09 3.53 -19.97
CA GLN A 162 -7.42 4.43 -20.92
C GLN A 162 -5.98 4.77 -20.51
N LEU A 163 -5.66 4.73 -19.21
CA LEU A 163 -4.29 4.87 -18.70
C LEU A 163 -3.44 3.59 -18.89
N GLY A 164 -4.00 2.55 -19.50
CA GLY A 164 -3.31 1.26 -19.73
C GLY A 164 -3.33 0.31 -18.56
N VAL A 165 -4.15 0.55 -17.54
CA VAL A 165 -4.31 -0.34 -16.38
C VAL A 165 -5.54 -1.23 -16.61
N PRO A 166 -5.39 -2.56 -16.76
CA PRO A 166 -6.51 -3.49 -16.78
C PRO A 166 -7.28 -3.44 -15.45
N VAL A 167 -8.60 -3.48 -15.52
CA VAL A 167 -9.47 -3.50 -14.35
C VAL A 167 -10.39 -4.70 -14.42
N LEU A 168 -10.32 -5.54 -13.38
CA LEU A 168 -11.29 -6.59 -13.12
C LEU A 168 -12.29 -6.09 -12.06
N GLU A 169 -13.54 -5.94 -12.47
CA GLU A 169 -14.65 -5.66 -11.59
C GLU A 169 -15.16 -6.94 -10.93
N GLU A 170 -16.07 -6.82 -9.96
CA GLU A 170 -16.66 -7.98 -9.29
C GLU A 170 -17.07 -9.08 -10.27
N VAL A 171 -16.57 -10.29 -10.03
CA VAL A 171 -16.92 -11.50 -10.77
C VAL A 171 -17.58 -12.50 -9.84
N ASN A 172 -18.22 -13.52 -10.42
CA ASN A 172 -18.94 -14.52 -9.66
C ASN A 172 -18.02 -15.46 -8.88
N ALA A 173 -18.60 -16.11 -7.86
CA ALA A 173 -17.96 -17.22 -7.16
C ALA A 173 -17.48 -18.31 -8.14
N PRO A 174 -16.39 -19.02 -7.85
CA PRO A 174 -15.67 -18.97 -6.59
C PRO A 174 -14.58 -17.87 -6.47
N ALA A 175 -14.23 -17.19 -7.56
CA ALA A 175 -13.14 -16.21 -7.57
C ALA A 175 -13.43 -15.00 -6.67
N MET A 176 -14.63 -14.45 -6.74
CA MET A 176 -15.11 -13.42 -5.80
C MET A 176 -16.44 -13.83 -5.21
N PHE A 177 -16.64 -13.60 -3.93
CA PHE A 177 -17.82 -14.06 -3.20
C PHE A 177 -18.21 -13.10 -2.07
N ARG A 178 -19.51 -13.06 -1.74
CA ARG A 178 -20.01 -12.27 -0.62
C ARG A 178 -20.27 -13.13 0.59
N ILE A 179 -19.72 -12.71 1.75
CA ILE A 179 -19.90 -13.41 3.00
C ILE A 179 -21.17 -12.95 3.72
N GLY A 180 -21.88 -13.88 4.37
CA GLY A 180 -23.12 -13.60 5.10
C GLY A 180 -22.92 -12.97 6.47
N SER A 181 -21.71 -13.07 7.07
CA SER A 181 -21.41 -12.52 8.40
C SER A 181 -21.27 -10.99 8.42
N ARG A 182 -21.21 -10.34 7.26
CA ARG A 182 -21.13 -8.88 7.10
C ARG A 182 -22.19 -8.37 6.14
N LYS A 183 -22.62 -7.12 6.34
CA LYS A 183 -23.54 -6.44 5.44
C LYS A 183 -22.78 -5.81 4.26
N ALA A 184 -23.42 -5.79 3.09
CA ALA A 184 -22.95 -4.97 1.98
C ALA A 184 -22.86 -3.49 2.41
N PRO A 185 -21.87 -2.75 1.94
CA PRO A 185 -20.87 -3.07 0.94
C PRO A 185 -19.55 -3.64 1.51
N HIS A 186 -19.50 -4.04 2.78
CA HIS A 186 -18.28 -4.48 3.50
C HIS A 186 -18.13 -6.00 3.52
N ASN A 187 -18.62 -6.72 2.51
CA ASN A 187 -18.76 -8.19 2.54
C ASN A 187 -18.29 -8.92 1.27
N LEU A 188 -17.63 -8.24 0.32
CA LEU A 188 -17.08 -8.87 -0.88
C LEU A 188 -15.64 -9.32 -0.63
N TYR A 189 -15.37 -10.59 -0.88
CA TYR A 189 -14.07 -11.23 -0.67
C TYR A 189 -13.61 -11.92 -1.96
N ALA A 190 -12.31 -12.26 -2.02
CA ALA A 190 -11.71 -12.92 -3.17
C ALA A 190 -10.73 -14.02 -2.75
N ASP A 191 -10.65 -15.06 -3.58
CA ASP A 191 -9.51 -15.95 -3.67
C ASP A 191 -8.57 -15.41 -4.75
N THR A 192 -7.35 -15.05 -4.35
CA THR A 192 -6.41 -14.36 -5.24
C THR A 192 -5.89 -15.24 -6.38
N GLU A 193 -5.80 -16.57 -6.18
CA GLU A 193 -5.40 -17.52 -7.23
C GLU A 193 -6.51 -17.64 -8.27
N LEU A 194 -7.75 -17.85 -7.84
CA LEU A 194 -8.90 -17.94 -8.75
C LEU A 194 -9.16 -16.63 -9.50
N VAL A 195 -8.91 -15.48 -8.86
CA VAL A 195 -8.97 -14.17 -9.54
C VAL A 195 -7.89 -14.08 -10.61
N ARG A 196 -6.68 -14.60 -10.36
CA ARG A 196 -5.60 -14.63 -11.34
C ARG A 196 -5.98 -15.46 -12.56
N ASP A 197 -6.58 -16.65 -12.36
CA ASP A 197 -7.09 -17.48 -13.46
C ASP A 197 -8.13 -16.75 -14.31
N VAL A 198 -9.03 -15.98 -13.68
CA VAL A 198 -9.99 -15.14 -14.40
C VAL A 198 -9.27 -14.05 -15.21
N ILE A 199 -8.28 -13.36 -14.63
CA ILE A 199 -7.48 -12.34 -15.32
C ILE A 199 -6.78 -12.93 -16.55
N ASP A 200 -6.15 -14.08 -16.40
CA ASP A 200 -5.43 -14.77 -17.49
C ASP A 200 -6.39 -15.16 -18.61
N SER A 201 -7.60 -15.62 -18.27
CA SER A 201 -8.64 -15.94 -19.27
C SER A 201 -9.16 -14.73 -20.05
N LYS A 202 -9.02 -13.50 -19.51
CA LYS A 202 -9.46 -12.25 -20.16
C LYS A 202 -8.52 -11.82 -21.29
N GLY A 203 -7.29 -12.31 -21.33
CA GLY A 203 -6.31 -11.95 -22.35
C GLY A 203 -5.94 -10.46 -22.35
N TYR A 204 -5.84 -9.82 -21.17
CA TYR A 204 -5.46 -8.42 -21.07
C TYR A 204 -4.09 -8.18 -21.71
N LYS A 205 -3.97 -7.04 -22.41
CA LYS A 205 -2.69 -6.59 -22.98
C LYS A 205 -1.95 -5.78 -21.91
N PHE A 206 -0.68 -6.06 -21.78
CA PHE A 206 0.22 -5.39 -20.86
C PHE A 206 1.30 -4.62 -21.64
N LEU A 207 1.81 -3.54 -21.03
CA LEU A 207 2.78 -2.66 -21.65
C LEU A 207 4.21 -3.21 -21.58
N GLN A 208 4.49 -4.05 -20.56
CA GLN A 208 5.82 -4.58 -20.25
C GLN A 208 5.79 -6.10 -20.09
N PRO A 209 6.95 -6.77 -20.22
CA PRO A 209 7.05 -8.22 -20.04
C PRO A 209 6.73 -8.70 -18.63
N GLY A 210 6.92 -7.86 -17.61
CA GLY A 210 6.68 -8.17 -16.20
C GLY A 210 6.97 -7.00 -15.30
N PRO A 211 6.67 -7.11 -13.99
CA PRO A 211 6.92 -6.05 -13.04
C PRO A 211 8.43 -5.85 -12.85
N GLN A 212 8.82 -4.58 -12.64
CA GLN A 212 10.16 -4.18 -12.26
C GLN A 212 10.13 -3.63 -10.83
N PRO A 213 11.23 -3.73 -10.07
CA PRO A 213 11.29 -3.08 -8.77
C PRO A 213 11.19 -1.55 -8.95
N LEU A 214 10.30 -0.91 -8.19
CA LEU A 214 10.16 0.55 -8.21
C LEU A 214 11.20 1.24 -7.33
N TYR A 215 11.75 0.51 -6.37
CA TYR A 215 12.70 1.00 -5.39
C TYR A 215 13.92 0.09 -5.35
N PRO A 216 15.13 0.63 -5.16
CA PRO A 216 16.30 -0.20 -4.87
C PRO A 216 16.09 -0.90 -3.52
N PHE A 217 16.52 -2.15 -3.43
CA PHE A 217 16.54 -2.92 -2.19
C PHE A 217 17.97 -3.00 -1.64
N GLY A 218 18.12 -3.42 -0.38
CA GLY A 218 19.44 -3.64 0.20
C GLY A 218 20.17 -2.37 0.68
N PHE A 219 19.43 -1.38 1.16
CA PHE A 219 20.02 -0.17 1.72
C PHE A 219 20.94 -0.47 2.91
N ASP A 220 22.13 0.11 2.88
CA ASP A 220 23.01 0.13 4.04
C ASP A 220 22.43 1.04 5.14
N GLN A 221 22.07 0.43 6.27
CA GLN A 221 21.46 1.12 7.40
C GLN A 221 22.49 1.77 8.35
N ASN A 222 23.79 1.76 8.02
CA ASN A 222 24.82 2.33 8.88
C ASN A 222 24.64 3.84 9.11
N ASN A 223 24.06 4.54 8.14
CA ASN A 223 23.82 5.98 8.18
C ASN A 223 22.38 6.36 8.54
N TRP A 224 21.54 5.39 8.93
CA TRP A 224 20.17 5.68 9.30
C TRP A 224 20.09 6.22 10.73
N SER A 225 19.17 7.17 10.94
CA SER A 225 18.89 7.71 12.27
C SER A 225 18.19 6.66 13.14
N ALA A 226 18.52 6.62 14.43
CA ALA A 226 17.83 5.80 15.42
C ALA A 226 16.55 6.51 15.95
N GLY A 227 15.75 5.82 16.74
CA GLY A 227 14.60 6.40 17.46
C GLY A 227 13.24 6.20 16.78
N ALA A 228 13.15 5.40 15.74
CA ALA A 228 11.87 5.09 15.07
C ALA A 228 11.10 3.94 15.74
N ASN A 229 11.01 3.92 17.07
CA ASN A 229 10.24 2.89 17.79
C ASN A 229 8.73 3.14 17.75
N LYS A 230 8.32 4.38 17.51
CA LYS A 230 6.93 4.78 17.31
C LYS A 230 6.85 5.73 16.13
N ILE A 231 6.00 5.41 15.16
CA ILE A 231 5.77 6.21 13.96
C ILE A 231 4.30 6.59 13.96
N THR A 232 4.02 7.89 13.99
CA THR A 232 2.66 8.42 13.96
C THR A 232 2.40 9.10 12.63
N ILE A 233 1.35 8.67 11.94
CA ILE A 233 0.99 9.13 10.61
C ILE A 233 -0.44 9.65 10.67
N GLN A 234 -0.60 10.95 10.59
CA GLN A 234 -1.90 11.60 10.52
C GLN A 234 -2.33 11.77 9.06
N TYR A 235 -3.29 10.97 8.62
CA TYR A 235 -3.85 11.07 7.27
C TYR A 235 -4.86 12.21 7.13
N SER A 236 -5.57 12.51 8.20
CA SER A 236 -6.61 13.54 8.28
C SER A 236 -6.98 13.80 9.75
N ASP A 237 -7.89 14.74 9.98
CA ASP A 237 -8.50 14.95 11.30
C ASP A 237 -9.30 13.74 11.80
N PHE A 238 -9.61 12.80 10.91
CA PHE A 238 -10.44 11.62 11.20
C PHE A 238 -9.65 10.33 11.31
N THR A 239 -8.42 10.28 10.78
CA THR A 239 -7.64 9.03 10.73
C THR A 239 -6.18 9.30 11.06
N THR A 240 -5.73 8.72 12.16
CA THR A 240 -4.32 8.66 12.56
C THR A 240 -3.90 7.20 12.70
N VAL A 241 -2.79 6.83 12.11
CA VAL A 241 -2.19 5.51 12.21
C VAL A 241 -0.92 5.59 13.04
N ILE A 242 -0.78 4.68 13.98
CA ILE A 242 0.40 4.57 14.84
C ILE A 242 1.02 3.19 14.62
N TRP A 243 2.29 3.18 14.25
CA TRP A 243 3.08 1.97 14.18
C TRP A 243 4.02 1.93 15.39
N LYS A 244 4.00 0.82 16.12
CA LYS A 244 4.85 0.62 17.30
C LYS A 244 5.76 -0.56 17.03
N LYS A 245 7.07 -0.36 17.25
CA LYS A 245 8.07 -1.43 17.11
C LYS A 245 7.79 -2.52 18.15
N ASP A 246 7.79 -3.75 17.70
CA ASP A 246 7.65 -4.98 18.49
C ASP A 246 8.55 -6.06 17.87
N GLY A 247 9.65 -6.38 18.54
CA GLY A 247 10.71 -7.21 17.98
C GLY A 247 11.34 -6.57 16.75
N ASP A 248 11.32 -7.28 15.62
CA ASP A 248 11.82 -6.87 14.31
C ASP A 248 10.72 -6.26 13.41
N ARG A 249 9.53 -6.05 13.94
CA ARG A 249 8.36 -5.57 13.20
C ARG A 249 7.75 -4.34 13.84
N TYR A 250 6.86 -3.71 13.07
CA TYR A 250 5.97 -2.65 13.55
C TYR A 250 4.54 -3.14 13.56
N SER A 251 3.90 -3.11 14.72
CA SER A 251 2.48 -3.42 14.91
C SER A 251 1.62 -2.18 14.70
N ARG A 252 0.51 -2.34 13.98
CA ARG A 252 -0.35 -1.24 13.55
C ARG A 252 -1.48 -0.96 14.53
N PHE A 253 -1.63 0.32 14.89
CA PHE A 253 -2.75 0.86 15.67
C PHE A 253 -3.42 1.99 14.89
N ILE A 254 -4.69 2.26 15.17
CA ILE A 254 -5.44 3.31 14.49
C ILE A 254 -6.31 4.10 15.47
N ILE A 255 -6.34 5.42 15.25
CA ILE A 255 -7.35 6.33 15.80
C ILE A 255 -8.28 6.68 14.64
N ASP A 256 -9.56 6.46 14.82
CA ASP A 256 -10.59 6.71 13.81
C ASP A 256 -11.72 7.49 14.44
N ALA A 257 -11.97 8.71 13.95
CA ALA A 257 -13.05 9.56 14.47
C ALA A 257 -14.45 8.96 14.29
N TYR A 258 -14.58 7.94 13.46
CA TYR A 258 -15.82 7.16 13.31
C TYR A 258 -15.94 6.04 14.36
N SER A 259 -14.91 5.84 15.17
CA SER A 259 -14.92 4.92 16.31
C SER A 259 -15.44 5.64 17.56
N SER A 260 -16.07 4.91 18.47
CA SER A 260 -16.34 5.37 19.83
C SER A 260 -15.07 5.47 20.68
N GLU A 261 -13.99 4.82 20.26
CA GLU A 261 -12.71 4.83 20.95
C GLU A 261 -11.95 6.13 20.64
N LYS A 262 -11.48 6.80 21.71
CA LYS A 262 -10.65 8.01 21.59
C LYS A 262 -9.16 7.68 21.52
N ASP A 263 -8.77 6.50 21.99
CA ASP A 263 -7.40 6.02 22.00
C ASP A 263 -7.11 5.16 20.78
N ALA A 264 -5.82 5.00 20.48
CA ALA A 264 -5.38 4.12 19.39
C ALA A 264 -5.67 2.66 19.73
N VAL A 265 -6.48 2.02 18.89
CA VAL A 265 -6.82 0.59 19.01
C VAL A 265 -5.97 -0.24 18.07
N ALA A 266 -5.65 -1.48 18.48
CA ALA A 266 -4.93 -2.42 17.64
C ALA A 266 -5.72 -2.70 16.36
N HIS A 267 -5.06 -2.64 15.22
CA HIS A 267 -5.67 -2.99 13.94
C HIS A 267 -5.48 -4.48 13.68
N ASN A 268 -6.48 -5.25 14.06
CA ASN A 268 -6.44 -6.70 13.91
C ASN A 268 -6.76 -7.14 12.49
N PHE A 269 -6.28 -8.32 12.10
CA PHE A 269 -6.69 -9.06 10.91
C PHE A 269 -7.23 -10.44 11.31
N ILE A 270 -7.99 -11.06 10.41
CA ILE A 270 -8.47 -12.44 10.57
C ILE A 270 -7.69 -13.33 9.59
N SER A 271 -7.20 -14.49 10.07
CA SER A 271 -6.55 -15.48 9.21
C SER A 271 -7.51 -16.02 8.14
N GLN A 272 -6.95 -16.63 7.09
CA GLN A 272 -7.72 -17.17 5.94
C GLN A 272 -8.76 -18.23 6.35
N ASP A 273 -8.51 -18.96 7.43
CA ASP A 273 -9.42 -19.97 7.96
C ASP A 273 -10.45 -19.40 8.96
N GLY A 274 -10.36 -18.12 9.29
CA GLY A 274 -11.26 -17.42 10.21
C GLY A 274 -11.04 -17.73 11.69
N ASN A 275 -10.01 -18.53 12.03
CA ASN A 275 -9.83 -19.08 13.38
C ASN A 275 -8.85 -18.27 14.24
N TYR A 276 -8.13 -17.33 13.65
CA TYR A 276 -7.07 -16.60 14.30
C TYR A 276 -7.15 -15.12 14.01
N THR A 277 -6.94 -14.31 15.03
CA THR A 277 -6.81 -12.86 14.92
C THR A 277 -5.49 -12.42 15.53
N ASP A 278 -4.80 -11.52 14.85
CA ASP A 278 -3.58 -10.89 15.34
C ASP A 278 -3.51 -9.44 14.84
N ILE A 279 -2.54 -8.69 15.33
CA ILE A 279 -2.34 -7.29 14.92
C ILE A 279 -1.60 -7.26 13.57
N LEU A 280 -2.10 -6.46 12.64
CA LEU A 280 -1.40 -6.16 11.38
C LEU A 280 0.00 -5.64 11.68
N SER A 281 1.01 -6.21 11.05
CA SER A 281 2.40 -5.83 11.28
C SER A 281 3.23 -5.90 10.01
N THR A 282 4.32 -5.12 9.98
CA THR A 282 5.27 -5.08 8.87
C THR A 282 6.70 -4.89 9.38
N GLU A 283 7.69 -5.30 8.60
CA GLU A 283 9.10 -5.05 8.88
C GLU A 283 9.53 -3.65 8.40
N THR A 284 8.96 -3.20 7.28
CA THR A 284 9.35 -1.94 6.65
C THR A 284 8.13 -1.06 6.39
N ILE A 285 8.27 0.22 6.70
CA ILE A 285 7.27 1.24 6.41
C ILE A 285 7.93 2.29 5.53
N VAL A 286 7.28 2.60 4.41
CA VAL A 286 7.70 3.66 3.51
C VAL A 286 6.59 4.71 3.48
N VAL A 287 6.95 5.94 3.86
CA VAL A 287 6.03 7.07 3.84
C VAL A 287 6.39 7.99 2.69
N ILE A 288 5.49 8.15 1.74
CA ILE A 288 5.66 9.03 0.59
C ILE A 288 4.66 10.17 0.71
N GLN A 289 5.14 11.40 0.67
CA GLN A 289 4.29 12.58 0.73
C GLN A 289 3.95 13.06 -0.67
N GLY A 290 2.66 13.33 -0.89
CA GLY A 290 2.16 13.86 -2.16
C GLY A 290 1.04 14.86 -1.94
N ALA A 291 0.91 15.86 -2.80
CA ALA A 291 -0.15 16.86 -2.70
C ALA A 291 -1.53 16.24 -2.93
N LEU A 292 -2.48 16.56 -2.07
CA LEU A 292 -3.88 16.19 -2.21
C LEU A 292 -4.60 17.16 -3.15
N TYR A 293 -5.38 16.62 -4.08
CA TYR A 293 -6.26 17.40 -4.94
C TYR A 293 -7.60 16.70 -5.14
N LYS A 294 -8.58 17.43 -5.64
CA LYS A 294 -9.86 16.84 -6.10
C LYS A 294 -9.73 16.50 -7.57
N ASP A 295 -9.95 15.24 -7.91
CA ASP A 295 -10.05 14.80 -9.29
C ASP A 295 -11.21 15.52 -9.99
N LYS A 296 -10.93 16.09 -11.16
CA LYS A 296 -11.91 16.94 -11.87
C LYS A 296 -13.13 16.19 -12.39
N ALA A 297 -12.96 14.90 -12.74
CA ALA A 297 -14.03 14.11 -13.33
C ALA A 297 -14.95 13.49 -12.25
N THR A 298 -14.35 13.01 -11.16
CA THR A 298 -15.08 12.28 -10.12
C THR A 298 -15.37 13.12 -8.88
N THR A 299 -14.71 14.29 -8.72
CA THR A 299 -14.70 15.12 -7.50
C THR A 299 -14.15 14.43 -6.25
N LEU A 300 -13.61 13.21 -6.39
CA LEU A 300 -13.01 12.44 -5.33
C LEU A 300 -11.60 12.93 -5.01
N PRO A 301 -11.13 12.77 -3.75
CA PRO A 301 -9.76 13.07 -3.40
C PRO A 301 -8.80 12.15 -4.16
N SER A 302 -7.70 12.74 -4.61
CA SER A 302 -6.62 12.05 -5.29
C SER A 302 -5.27 12.63 -4.84
N ILE A 303 -4.22 11.83 -4.92
CA ILE A 303 -2.88 12.22 -4.51
C ILE A 303 -2.02 12.40 -5.77
N LEU A 304 -1.26 13.48 -5.83
CA LEU A 304 -0.28 13.72 -6.88
C LEU A 304 0.92 12.79 -6.64
N THR A 305 1.08 11.82 -7.53
CA THR A 305 2.11 10.76 -7.43
C THR A 305 3.29 10.99 -8.37
N VAL A 306 3.40 12.16 -8.96
CA VAL A 306 4.49 12.56 -9.88
C VAL A 306 5.16 13.82 -9.37
N GLY A 307 6.48 13.92 -9.56
CA GLY A 307 7.28 15.06 -9.11
C GLY A 307 8.28 14.65 -8.02
N ILE A 308 8.76 15.65 -7.28
CA ILE A 308 9.68 15.48 -6.15
C ILE A 308 8.87 15.68 -4.87
N GLY A 309 9.09 14.85 -3.89
CA GLY A 309 8.42 14.91 -2.58
C GLY A 309 9.28 14.24 -1.50
N ASP A 310 8.85 14.38 -0.26
CA ASP A 310 9.53 13.76 0.87
C ASP A 310 9.22 12.26 0.93
N LEU A 311 10.25 11.49 1.24
CA LEU A 311 10.21 10.04 1.44
C LEU A 311 10.84 9.71 2.78
N TYR A 312 10.17 8.90 3.58
CA TYR A 312 10.73 8.32 4.80
C TYR A 312 10.69 6.80 4.70
N ILE A 313 11.77 6.16 5.07
CA ILE A 313 11.84 4.69 5.17
C ILE A 313 12.18 4.33 6.61
N PHE A 314 11.36 3.46 7.19
CA PHE A 314 11.50 2.96 8.55
C PHE A 314 11.71 1.45 8.53
N ASN A 315 12.74 0.99 9.22
CA ASN A 315 13.01 -0.44 9.38
C ASN A 315 13.81 -0.66 10.68
N ASP A 316 13.46 -1.67 11.44
CA ASP A 316 14.14 -2.09 12.68
C ASP A 316 14.46 -0.94 13.66
N GLY A 317 13.54 -0.02 13.87
CA GLY A 317 13.72 1.11 14.81
C GLY A 317 14.61 2.23 14.30
N LYS A 318 15.03 2.18 13.05
CA LYS A 318 15.80 3.21 12.35
C LYS A 318 15.00 3.82 11.21
N TYR A 319 15.44 4.99 10.74
CA TYR A 319 14.82 5.63 9.59
C TYR A 319 15.83 6.46 8.78
N VAL A 320 15.45 6.72 7.52
CA VAL A 320 16.09 7.66 6.61
C VAL A 320 15.02 8.50 5.92
N GLN A 321 15.36 9.78 5.63
CA GLN A 321 14.56 10.72 4.85
C GLN A 321 15.23 10.99 3.51
#